data_f82c2e14aec1ecce9f8b9e1fcef97966
#
_entry.id   f82c2e14aec1ecce9f8b9e1fcef97966
#
_cell.length_a   1.000
_cell.length_b   1.000
_cell.length_c   1.000
_cell.angle_alpha   90.00
_cell.angle_beta   90.00
_cell.angle_gamma   90.00
#
_symmetry.space_group_name_H-M   'P 1'
#
loop_
_entity.id
_entity.type
_entity.pdbx_description
1 polymer ?
#
loop_
_entity_poly.entity_id
_entity_poly.type
_entity_poly.pdbx_seq_one_letter_code
_entity_poly.pdbx_strand_id
1 'polypeptide(L)'
;MGRKIKKAITVVIAGMVIGSQFADMSAVGSSVQAETGDHREAEKETDPEEDKDENKDPEEDKDENKNPEEDKDSDKDSEKEAIKPYQIVYNEPDGENGYYIHRPDGRITHMSKRGTTRYLFKNGNNEQQEGILDRQNESFLLKQLNFTDGGNELKIWMEDEKGHRVENSESQKEFWLDSSKPVVHYEITGGSEIWHKDIAEVRVESSDGLNGSQIAEIIYKTGEKVIGKSNKETEMFRIEEESKNGEGIPVTFIVKDVAGNKTIVTDKIYIDRNVPEAAIQGVQDYMITSKPVKVNYLAEEENIFQVVQAHISKEDITGRKEETEITEWRIGKSDESGKMRKESSQTLTEDGIYKLRMNVADMAGHENQVERQVIIDKENPVIVHVDELDGQYLKYFRWDYSAGESVKDFTSYTYTMKLDDTVYRPGEKIEKEGMHTLVVEAVDSAGNKSDAKARFTIDHTPPVIRFENIREGESYEKERKFYIRTENPEDQIEYIKINGAKQKSEKQKGLY
;
A
#
# COMPACT_ATOMS: atom_id res chain seq x y z
N MET A 1 33.17 59.84 5.92
CA MET A 1 33.84 58.58 6.30
C MET A 1 32.77 57.48 6.34
N GLY A 2 32.54 56.84 5.26
CA GLY A 2 31.58 55.71 5.16
C GLY A 2 32.33 54.48 4.68
N ARG A 3 32.59 53.57 5.60
CA ARG A 3 33.12 52.24 5.27
C ARG A 3 32.09 51.46 4.46
N LYS A 4 32.34 51.25 3.19
CA LYS A 4 31.61 50.24 2.40
C LYS A 4 32.02 48.86 2.89
N ILE A 5 31.10 48.21 3.61
CA ILE A 5 31.22 46.78 3.96
C ILE A 5 30.95 46.02 2.70
N LYS A 6 32.00 45.43 2.08
CA LYS A 6 31.84 44.37 1.06
C LYS A 6 31.36 43.12 1.80
N LYS A 7 30.07 42.82 1.76
CA LYS A 7 29.58 41.50 2.11
C LYS A 7 29.93 40.58 0.96
N ALA A 8 30.92 39.73 1.16
CA ALA A 8 31.13 38.58 0.30
C ALA A 8 29.99 37.60 0.57
N ILE A 9 29.08 37.45 -0.38
CA ILE A 9 28.07 36.41 -0.36
C ILE A 9 28.75 35.14 -0.90
N THR A 10 29.15 34.26 0.00
CA THR A 10 29.58 32.92 -0.38
C THR A 10 28.30 32.10 -0.64
N VAL A 11 27.87 32.04 -1.88
CA VAL A 11 26.83 31.10 -2.31
C VAL A 11 27.49 29.73 -2.37
N VAL A 12 27.27 28.92 -1.34
CA VAL A 12 27.58 27.49 -1.41
C VAL A 12 26.49 26.88 -2.28
N ILE A 13 26.71 26.81 -3.56
CA ILE A 13 25.94 25.95 -4.44
C ILE A 13 26.38 24.54 -4.07
N ALA A 14 25.55 23.80 -3.34
CA ALA A 14 25.66 22.37 -3.27
C ALA A 14 25.42 21.87 -4.71
N GLY A 15 26.50 21.71 -5.44
CA GLY A 15 26.46 21.28 -6.83
C GLY A 15 25.89 19.87 -6.86
N MET A 16 24.64 19.75 -7.31
CA MET A 16 24.24 18.54 -7.98
C MET A 16 24.98 18.49 -9.32
N VAL A 17 26.19 18.00 -9.27
CA VAL A 17 26.89 17.55 -10.46
C VAL A 17 26.12 16.32 -10.93
N ILE A 18 25.28 16.49 -11.93
CA ILE A 18 24.90 15.39 -12.82
C ILE A 18 26.12 15.12 -13.69
N GLY A 19 27.11 14.50 -13.07
CA GLY A 19 28.28 13.96 -13.71
C GLY A 19 28.26 12.47 -13.52
N SER A 20 27.98 11.75 -14.57
CA SER A 20 28.34 10.36 -14.68
C SER A 20 29.82 10.18 -14.32
N GLN A 21 30.07 9.76 -13.09
CA GLN A 21 31.34 9.15 -12.72
C GLN A 21 31.01 7.77 -12.14
N PHE A 22 31.06 6.80 -13.05
CA PHE A 22 31.52 5.48 -12.68
C PHE A 22 32.98 5.64 -12.29
N ALA A 23 33.29 5.66 -11.04
CA ALA A 23 34.61 5.47 -10.51
C ALA A 23 34.63 4.14 -9.77
N ASP A 24 35.43 3.24 -10.36
CA ASP A 24 35.96 2.04 -9.79
C ASP A 24 36.15 2.12 -8.26
N MET A 25 35.52 1.20 -7.55
CA MET A 25 36.07 0.64 -6.33
C MET A 25 36.35 -0.84 -6.56
N SER A 26 37.57 -1.10 -6.98
CA SER A 26 38.17 -2.42 -6.93
C SER A 26 38.46 -2.82 -5.51
N ALA A 27 38.09 -4.07 -5.22
CA ALA A 27 38.79 -5.07 -4.42
C ALA A 27 38.88 -4.89 -2.90
N VAL A 28 38.14 -5.72 -2.17
CA VAL A 28 38.78 -6.72 -1.29
C VAL A 28 38.01 -8.03 -1.45
N GLY A 29 38.74 -9.06 -1.83
CA GLY A 29 38.25 -10.37 -2.11
C GLY A 29 37.96 -11.20 -0.85
N SER A 30 37.09 -12.15 -1.02
CA SER A 30 37.22 -13.48 -0.40
C SER A 30 36.52 -14.49 -1.28
N SER A 31 37.34 -15.38 -1.77
CA SER A 31 37.05 -16.57 -2.53
C SER A 31 36.21 -17.58 -1.74
N VAL A 32 35.19 -18.16 -2.36
CA VAL A 32 34.89 -19.59 -2.23
C VAL A 32 34.44 -20.09 -3.60
N GLN A 33 35.06 -21.20 -3.95
CA GLN A 33 35.08 -21.86 -5.25
C GLN A 33 33.73 -22.41 -5.69
N ALA A 34 33.55 -22.35 -6.99
CA ALA A 34 32.59 -23.11 -7.76
C ALA A 34 32.99 -24.59 -7.82
N GLU A 35 32.02 -25.46 -7.81
CA GLU A 35 32.12 -26.75 -8.48
C GLU A 35 31.02 -26.90 -9.48
N THR A 36 31.49 -27.17 -10.66
CA THR A 36 30.79 -27.45 -11.91
C THR A 36 30.17 -28.84 -11.87
N GLY A 37 29.01 -28.97 -12.47
CA GLY A 37 28.40 -30.25 -12.84
C GLY A 37 27.44 -30.06 -14.01
N ASP A 38 28.04 -30.20 -15.17
CA ASP A 38 27.44 -30.28 -16.50
C ASP A 38 26.69 -31.60 -16.67
N HIS A 39 25.55 -31.58 -17.38
CA HIS A 39 25.05 -32.55 -18.39
C HIS A 39 23.57 -32.25 -18.66
N ARG A 40 23.28 -31.60 -19.74
CA ARG A 40 22.92 -32.07 -21.10
C ARG A 40 21.73 -33.00 -21.24
N GLU A 41 20.82 -32.46 -22.06
CA GLU A 41 20.01 -33.09 -23.12
C GLU A 41 18.82 -33.92 -22.66
N ALA A 42 17.70 -33.85 -23.23
CA ALA A 42 17.10 -33.35 -24.46
C ALA A 42 15.67 -33.90 -24.56
N GLU A 43 14.78 -33.10 -25.10
CA GLU A 43 13.68 -33.48 -25.98
C GLU A 43 12.81 -34.70 -25.62
N LYS A 44 11.51 -34.62 -25.59
CA LYS A 44 10.56 -34.41 -26.67
C LYS A 44 9.14 -34.47 -26.18
N GLU A 45 8.38 -33.56 -26.72
CA GLU A 45 6.98 -33.63 -27.10
C GLU A 45 6.37 -35.02 -27.20
N THR A 46 5.13 -35.17 -26.73
CA THR A 46 3.98 -35.50 -27.58
C THR A 46 2.71 -35.59 -26.74
N ASP A 47 1.81 -34.67 -26.99
CA ASP A 47 0.39 -34.95 -27.02
C ASP A 47 0.14 -35.84 -28.26
N PRO A 48 -0.84 -36.70 -28.30
CA PRO A 48 -2.18 -36.29 -28.72
C PRO A 48 -3.40 -37.10 -28.23
N GLU A 49 -4.52 -36.40 -28.29
CA GLU A 49 -5.83 -36.80 -28.82
C GLU A 49 -6.64 -37.90 -28.11
N GLU A 50 -7.78 -37.40 -27.69
CA GLU A 50 -9.15 -37.72 -28.13
C GLU A 50 -9.42 -39.18 -28.46
N ASP A 51 -10.40 -39.78 -27.76
CA ASP A 51 -11.56 -40.27 -28.48
C ASP A 51 -12.76 -40.54 -27.55
N LYS A 52 -13.86 -40.10 -28.08
CA LYS A 52 -15.26 -40.31 -27.78
C LYS A 52 -15.62 -41.79 -27.87
N ASP A 53 -16.63 -42.20 -27.19
CA ASP A 53 -17.91 -42.74 -27.66
C ASP A 53 -18.55 -43.61 -26.60
N GLU A 54 -19.71 -43.17 -26.24
CA GLU A 54 -21.05 -43.68 -26.58
C GLU A 54 -21.51 -44.99 -25.88
N ASN A 55 -22.57 -44.71 -25.10
CA ASN A 55 -23.83 -45.44 -25.12
C ASN A 55 -23.85 -46.97 -25.15
N LYS A 56 -24.53 -47.52 -24.18
CA LYS A 56 -25.79 -48.27 -24.41
C LYS A 56 -26.25 -49.03 -23.18
N ASP A 57 -27.42 -48.65 -22.70
CA ASP A 57 -28.39 -49.62 -22.17
C ASP A 57 -28.74 -50.61 -23.28
N PRO A 58 -29.12 -51.84 -22.95
CA PRO A 58 -30.49 -52.27 -23.14
C PRO A 58 -31.03 -53.16 -22.01
N GLU A 59 -32.25 -52.78 -21.55
CA GLU A 59 -33.49 -53.46 -21.87
C GLU A 59 -33.57 -54.98 -21.56
N GLU A 60 -34.51 -55.18 -20.67
CA GLU A 60 -35.58 -56.21 -20.63
C GLU A 60 -35.32 -57.53 -21.35
N ASP A 61 -35.55 -58.62 -20.61
CA ASP A 61 -36.51 -59.56 -21.07
C ASP A 61 -37.08 -60.41 -19.94
N LYS A 62 -38.39 -60.54 -20.05
CA LYS A 62 -39.30 -61.42 -19.36
C LYS A 62 -39.05 -62.86 -19.82
N ASP A 63 -39.34 -63.84 -18.96
CA ASP A 63 -40.29 -64.93 -19.23
C ASP A 63 -40.35 -65.84 -18.02
N GLU A 64 -41.48 -65.86 -17.48
CA GLU A 64 -42.52 -66.89 -17.34
C GLU A 64 -42.07 -68.32 -17.05
N ASN A 65 -42.64 -68.82 -15.96
CA ASN A 65 -43.47 -70.01 -15.89
C ASN A 65 -43.00 -71.24 -15.10
N LYS A 66 -43.86 -71.52 -14.22
CA LYS A 66 -44.32 -72.88 -13.73
C LYS A 66 -44.00 -73.25 -12.29
N ASN A 67 -45.07 -73.10 -11.54
CA ASN A 67 -45.43 -73.99 -10.39
C ASN A 67 -45.58 -75.49 -10.86
N PRO A 68 -45.37 -76.48 -10.03
CA PRO A 68 -46.48 -76.91 -9.18
C PRO A 68 -46.08 -77.43 -7.78
N GLU A 69 -47.03 -77.15 -6.88
CA GLU A 69 -47.53 -77.94 -5.76
C GLU A 69 -46.74 -79.18 -5.26
N GLU A 70 -46.47 -79.21 -3.97
CA GLU A 70 -47.07 -80.19 -3.00
C GLU A 70 -46.56 -79.91 -1.58
N ASP A 71 -47.55 -79.75 -0.72
CA ASP A 71 -47.69 -80.09 0.67
C ASP A 71 -46.49 -80.52 1.50
N LYS A 72 -46.24 -79.80 2.64
CA LYS A 72 -46.48 -80.44 3.95
C LYS A 72 -46.30 -79.44 5.10
N ASP A 73 -47.29 -79.47 5.93
CA ASP A 73 -47.33 -79.08 7.33
C ASP A 73 -45.96 -78.99 8.01
N SER A 74 -45.64 -77.83 8.52
CA SER A 74 -44.89 -77.71 9.74
C SER A 74 -45.36 -76.48 10.46
N ASP A 75 -45.91 -76.72 11.60
CA ASP A 75 -46.25 -75.89 12.72
C ASP A 75 -45.79 -74.43 12.66
N LYS A 76 -46.72 -73.50 12.45
CA LYS A 76 -46.65 -72.13 12.93
C LYS A 76 -46.81 -72.24 14.41
N ASP A 77 -45.70 -72.39 15.13
CA ASP A 77 -45.58 -71.80 16.46
C ASP A 77 -45.68 -70.29 16.32
N SER A 78 -46.89 -69.76 16.25
CA SER A 78 -47.18 -68.41 16.59
C SER A 78 -46.80 -68.27 18.08
N GLU A 79 -45.61 -67.73 18.32
CA GLU A 79 -45.32 -67.15 19.61
C GLU A 79 -46.48 -66.18 19.89
N LYS A 80 -47.40 -66.62 20.69
CA LYS A 80 -48.36 -65.76 21.37
C LYS A 80 -47.52 -64.82 22.22
N GLU A 81 -47.29 -63.61 21.74
CA GLU A 81 -46.81 -62.54 22.61
C GLU A 81 -47.64 -62.58 23.88
N ALA A 82 -47.00 -62.97 24.96
CA ALA A 82 -47.64 -63.01 26.25
C ALA A 82 -48.14 -61.58 26.57
N ILE A 83 -49.47 -61.42 26.67
CA ILE A 83 -50.11 -60.15 26.96
C ILE A 83 -49.49 -59.64 28.27
N LYS A 84 -48.56 -58.71 28.18
CA LYS A 84 -47.91 -58.12 29.37
C LYS A 84 -48.99 -57.45 30.19
N PRO A 85 -48.97 -57.62 31.52
CA PRO A 85 -50.02 -57.11 32.39
C PRO A 85 -49.83 -55.58 32.67
N TYR A 86 -49.06 -54.91 31.89
CA TYR A 86 -48.92 -53.48 31.84
C TYR A 86 -48.66 -53.03 30.40
N GLN A 87 -48.90 -51.75 30.15
CA GLN A 87 -48.63 -51.09 28.86
C GLN A 87 -47.69 -49.92 29.09
N ILE A 88 -46.73 -49.74 28.17
CA ILE A 88 -45.92 -48.58 28.06
C ILE A 88 -46.20 -47.89 26.71
N VAL A 89 -46.47 -46.59 26.75
CA VAL A 89 -46.58 -45.77 25.54
C VAL A 89 -45.63 -44.61 25.73
N TYR A 90 -44.82 -44.33 24.72
CA TYR A 90 -43.87 -43.22 24.68
C TYR A 90 -43.79 -42.65 23.28
N ASN A 91 -43.39 -41.34 23.18
CA ASN A 91 -43.13 -40.71 21.87
C ASN A 91 -41.82 -41.22 21.29
N GLU A 92 -41.73 -41.16 19.96
CA GLU A 92 -40.46 -41.41 19.28
C GLU A 92 -39.45 -40.31 19.58
N PRO A 93 -38.15 -40.60 19.46
CA PRO A 93 -37.09 -39.59 19.55
C PRO A 93 -37.33 -38.42 18.60
N ASP A 94 -37.22 -37.21 19.08
CA ASP A 94 -37.45 -35.94 18.35
C ASP A 94 -36.15 -35.24 17.92
N GLY A 95 -35.02 -35.80 18.25
CA GLY A 95 -33.70 -35.43 17.78
C GLY A 95 -33.18 -36.34 16.65
N GLU A 96 -31.90 -36.22 16.35
CA GLU A 96 -31.21 -37.05 15.37
C GLU A 96 -30.59 -38.30 16.02
N ASN A 97 -30.24 -39.29 15.23
CA ASN A 97 -29.52 -40.52 15.63
C ASN A 97 -30.16 -41.27 16.81
N GLY A 98 -31.50 -41.17 16.99
CA GLY A 98 -32.21 -41.85 18.04
C GLY A 98 -32.18 -41.16 19.40
N TYR A 99 -31.69 -39.93 19.45
CA TYR A 99 -31.72 -39.11 20.65
C TYR A 99 -33.05 -38.36 20.81
N TYR A 100 -33.40 -38.10 22.04
CA TYR A 100 -34.42 -37.10 22.41
C TYR A 100 -33.70 -35.76 22.68
N ILE A 101 -34.18 -34.69 22.10
CA ILE A 101 -33.75 -33.31 22.45
C ILE A 101 -34.67 -32.61 23.44
N HIS A 102 -35.83 -33.22 23.66
CA HIS A 102 -36.76 -32.87 24.75
C HIS A 102 -37.02 -34.09 25.58
N ARG A 103 -37.44 -33.89 26.83
CA ARG A 103 -37.76 -34.99 27.73
C ARG A 103 -38.78 -35.95 27.11
N PRO A 104 -38.50 -37.27 27.12
CA PRO A 104 -39.47 -38.27 26.68
C PRO A 104 -40.81 -38.11 27.35
N ASP A 105 -41.90 -38.14 26.59
CA ASP A 105 -43.26 -38.15 27.12
C ASP A 105 -43.90 -39.49 26.88
N GLY A 106 -44.82 -39.83 27.75
CA GLY A 106 -45.48 -41.13 27.70
C GLY A 106 -46.14 -41.52 29.00
N ARG A 107 -46.60 -42.75 29.06
CA ARG A 107 -47.34 -43.30 30.20
C ARG A 107 -47.04 -44.77 30.38
N ILE A 108 -46.90 -45.19 31.64
CA ILE A 108 -46.96 -46.57 32.11
C ILE A 108 -48.36 -46.79 32.66
N THR A 109 -49.03 -47.86 32.23
CA THR A 109 -50.37 -48.19 32.70
C THR A 109 -50.38 -49.62 33.24
N HIS A 110 -50.88 -49.81 34.50
CA HIS A 110 -51.15 -51.13 35.08
C HIS A 110 -52.42 -51.72 34.48
N MET A 111 -52.36 -52.93 33.98
CA MET A 111 -53.47 -53.56 33.26
C MET A 111 -53.99 -54.83 33.96
N SER A 112 -53.35 -55.25 35.05
CA SER A 112 -53.70 -56.48 35.75
C SER A 112 -54.77 -56.24 36.80
N LYS A 113 -55.62 -57.28 37.04
CA LYS A 113 -56.58 -57.30 38.15
C LYS A 113 -55.95 -57.76 39.47
N ARG A 114 -54.76 -58.34 39.46
CA ARG A 114 -54.02 -58.88 40.61
C ARG A 114 -52.56 -58.50 40.55
N GLY A 115 -51.90 -58.31 41.71
CA GLY A 115 -50.49 -57.94 41.78
C GLY A 115 -50.28 -56.44 41.54
N THR A 116 -49.01 -56.05 41.38
CA THR A 116 -48.56 -54.67 41.16
C THR A 116 -47.57 -54.58 40.01
N THR A 117 -47.57 -53.46 39.31
CA THR A 117 -46.48 -53.08 38.33
C THR A 117 -45.45 -52.21 39.03
N ARG A 118 -44.23 -52.66 39.07
CA ARG A 118 -43.11 -51.86 39.57
C ARG A 118 -42.32 -51.25 38.44
N TYR A 119 -41.75 -50.12 38.66
CA TYR A 119 -40.76 -49.54 37.77
C TYR A 119 -39.51 -49.10 38.54
N LEU A 120 -38.36 -49.21 37.92
CA LEU A 120 -37.09 -48.66 38.34
C LEU A 120 -36.56 -47.82 37.18
N PHE A 121 -36.37 -46.54 37.41
CA PHE A 121 -35.79 -45.64 36.45
C PHE A 121 -34.40 -45.23 36.95
N LYS A 122 -33.40 -45.25 36.08
CA LYS A 122 -32.03 -44.78 36.29
C LYS A 122 -31.76 -43.71 35.29
N ASN A 123 -31.48 -42.49 35.73
CA ASN A 123 -31.22 -41.37 34.83
C ASN A 123 -29.75 -41.35 34.36
N GLY A 124 -29.42 -40.44 33.43
CA GLY A 124 -28.07 -40.26 32.86
C GLY A 124 -26.99 -39.96 33.91
N ASN A 125 -27.36 -39.41 35.07
CA ASN A 125 -26.46 -39.19 36.21
C ASN A 125 -26.35 -40.40 37.16
N ASN A 126 -26.94 -41.54 36.79
CA ASN A 126 -27.02 -42.74 37.59
C ASN A 126 -27.86 -42.62 38.88
N GLU A 127 -28.71 -41.58 38.99
CA GLU A 127 -29.69 -41.45 40.06
C GLU A 127 -30.88 -42.40 39.81
N GLN A 128 -31.45 -42.97 40.86
CA GLN A 128 -32.53 -43.95 40.75
C GLN A 128 -33.82 -43.38 41.30
N GLN A 129 -34.91 -43.68 40.59
CA GLN A 129 -36.26 -43.42 40.98
C GLN A 129 -37.09 -44.68 40.80
N GLU A 130 -37.86 -45.11 41.82
CA GLU A 130 -38.69 -46.28 41.74
C GLU A 130 -40.16 -45.97 42.13
N GLY A 131 -41.05 -46.79 41.68
CA GLY A 131 -42.43 -46.65 42.02
C GLY A 131 -43.28 -47.91 41.78
N ILE A 132 -44.51 -47.86 42.26
CA ILE A 132 -45.47 -48.95 42.20
C ILE A 132 -46.80 -48.44 41.62
N LEU A 133 -47.32 -49.19 40.65
CA LEU A 133 -48.65 -48.99 40.08
C LEU A 133 -49.52 -50.18 40.44
N ASP A 134 -50.77 -49.94 40.87
CA ASP A 134 -51.77 -50.90 41.24
C ASP A 134 -53.19 -50.45 40.83
N ARG A 135 -54.24 -51.10 41.31
CA ARG A 135 -55.63 -50.77 40.99
C ARG A 135 -56.09 -49.41 41.49
N GLN A 136 -55.42 -48.81 42.48
CA GLN A 136 -55.74 -47.50 43.00
C GLN A 136 -54.92 -46.38 42.29
N ASN A 137 -53.73 -46.71 41.89
CA ASN A 137 -52.87 -45.87 41.15
C ASN A 137 -52.46 -46.54 39.78
N GLU A 138 -53.41 -46.50 38.84
CA GLU A 138 -53.36 -47.33 37.61
C GLU A 138 -52.35 -46.82 36.59
N SER A 139 -51.90 -45.54 36.63
CA SER A 139 -50.98 -45.01 35.62
C SER A 139 -50.00 -43.95 36.14
N PHE A 140 -48.85 -43.89 35.50
CA PHE A 140 -47.75 -42.94 35.76
C PHE A 140 -47.30 -42.28 34.48
N LEU A 141 -47.11 -40.98 34.48
CA LEU A 141 -46.59 -40.24 33.30
C LEU A 141 -45.09 -40.19 33.34
N LEU A 142 -44.44 -40.53 32.20
CA LEU A 142 -42.97 -40.52 32.06
C LEU A 142 -42.33 -39.16 32.39
N LYS A 143 -43.01 -38.04 32.11
CA LYS A 143 -42.53 -36.69 32.47
C LYS A 143 -42.30 -36.46 33.96
N GLN A 144 -42.78 -37.35 34.83
CA GLN A 144 -42.59 -37.32 36.29
C GLN A 144 -41.26 -37.99 36.71
N LEU A 145 -40.61 -38.71 35.76
CA LEU A 145 -39.26 -39.24 35.96
C LEU A 145 -38.23 -38.12 35.81
N ASN A 146 -37.13 -38.21 36.58
CA ASN A 146 -36.06 -37.22 36.54
C ASN A 146 -35.06 -37.51 35.42
N PHE A 147 -35.49 -37.34 34.16
CA PHE A 147 -34.61 -37.47 33.01
C PHE A 147 -33.49 -36.45 33.07
N THR A 148 -32.26 -36.87 32.77
CA THR A 148 -31.09 -36.03 32.62
C THR A 148 -30.39 -36.42 31.29
N ASP A 149 -29.56 -35.52 30.77
CA ASP A 149 -28.77 -35.81 29.56
C ASP A 149 -27.93 -37.10 29.75
N GLY A 150 -27.78 -37.88 28.69
CA GLY A 150 -27.16 -39.20 28.68
C GLY A 150 -28.16 -40.35 28.57
N GLY A 151 -27.71 -41.55 28.83
CA GLY A 151 -28.52 -42.77 28.75
C GLY A 151 -29.40 -42.89 30.00
N ASN A 152 -30.72 -42.92 29.78
CA ASN A 152 -31.73 -43.14 30.84
C ASN A 152 -32.36 -44.49 30.64
N GLU A 153 -32.38 -45.34 31.69
CA GLU A 153 -32.85 -46.67 31.66
C GLU A 153 -34.15 -46.82 32.48
N LEU A 154 -35.19 -47.38 31.87
CA LEU A 154 -36.44 -47.70 32.53
C LEU A 154 -36.68 -49.19 32.53
N LYS A 155 -36.71 -49.81 33.69
CA LYS A 155 -37.10 -51.21 33.91
C LYS A 155 -38.47 -51.27 34.50
N ILE A 156 -39.32 -52.19 34.01
CA ILE A 156 -40.67 -52.39 34.49
C ILE A 156 -40.93 -53.86 34.60
N TRP A 157 -41.57 -54.30 35.71
CA TRP A 157 -41.92 -55.70 35.92
C TRP A 157 -43.21 -55.81 36.75
N MET A 158 -43.78 -57.00 36.78
CA MET A 158 -44.92 -57.32 37.63
C MET A 158 -44.49 -58.08 38.88
N GLU A 159 -45.16 -57.84 39.98
CA GLU A 159 -45.12 -58.65 41.18
C GLU A 159 -46.48 -59.21 41.46
N ASP A 160 -46.58 -60.50 41.96
CA ASP A 160 -47.78 -61.15 42.40
C ASP A 160 -48.29 -60.52 43.74
N GLU A 161 -49.44 -61.04 44.26
CA GLU A 161 -49.99 -60.57 45.51
C GLU A 161 -49.09 -60.85 46.72
N LYS A 162 -48.10 -61.71 46.62
CA LYS A 162 -47.10 -62.03 47.63
C LYS A 162 -45.81 -61.26 47.50
N GLY A 163 -45.68 -60.40 46.47
CA GLY A 163 -44.47 -59.61 46.17
C GLY A 163 -43.37 -60.34 45.41
N HIS A 164 -43.66 -61.52 44.84
CA HIS A 164 -42.71 -62.23 44.00
C HIS A 164 -42.81 -61.71 42.59
N ARG A 165 -41.63 -61.54 41.93
CA ARG A 165 -41.53 -61.10 40.51
C ARG A 165 -42.17 -62.16 39.62
N VAL A 166 -43.12 -61.75 38.77
CA VAL A 166 -43.74 -62.62 37.76
C VAL A 166 -42.74 -62.91 36.62
N GLU A 167 -42.57 -64.18 36.31
CA GLU A 167 -41.65 -64.62 35.30
C GLU A 167 -42.04 -64.04 33.92
N ASN A 168 -41.02 -63.65 33.11
CA ASN A 168 -41.18 -63.04 31.78
C ASN A 168 -42.02 -61.74 31.75
N SER A 169 -42.21 -61.08 32.88
CA SER A 169 -42.94 -59.77 32.94
C SER A 169 -42.07 -58.56 32.77
N GLU A 170 -40.74 -58.71 32.76
CA GLU A 170 -39.79 -57.58 32.67
C GLU A 170 -39.73 -56.97 31.26
N SER A 171 -39.69 -55.63 31.22
CA SER A 171 -39.35 -54.84 30.03
C SER A 171 -38.31 -53.82 30.41
N GLN A 172 -37.39 -53.58 29.51
CA GLN A 172 -36.35 -52.55 29.64
C GLN A 172 -36.38 -51.63 28.43
N LYS A 173 -36.30 -50.32 28.63
CA LYS A 173 -36.21 -49.32 27.58
C LYS A 173 -35.14 -48.32 27.94
N GLU A 174 -34.28 -48.01 26.99
CA GLU A 174 -33.31 -46.96 27.09
C GLU A 174 -33.80 -45.72 26.31
N PHE A 175 -33.56 -44.54 26.91
CA PHE A 175 -33.87 -43.25 26.33
C PHE A 175 -32.56 -42.43 26.35
N TRP A 176 -32.03 -42.15 25.20
CA TRP A 176 -30.86 -41.30 25.04
C TRP A 176 -31.35 -39.85 24.94
N LEU A 177 -31.12 -39.05 25.99
CA LEU A 177 -31.53 -37.66 26.05
C LEU A 177 -30.28 -36.77 25.93
N ASP A 178 -30.37 -35.76 25.08
CA ASP A 178 -29.44 -34.63 25.03
C ASP A 178 -30.23 -33.38 24.72
N SER A 179 -30.54 -32.62 25.75
CA SER A 179 -31.30 -31.37 25.68
C SER A 179 -30.42 -30.14 25.64
N SER A 180 -29.13 -30.33 25.77
CA SER A 180 -28.13 -29.26 25.86
C SER A 180 -27.65 -28.90 24.47
N LYS A 181 -27.30 -27.62 24.25
CA LYS A 181 -26.67 -27.17 23.03
C LYS A 181 -25.17 -27.17 23.22
N PRO A 182 -24.39 -27.42 22.15
CA PRO A 182 -22.94 -27.29 22.20
C PRO A 182 -22.48 -25.92 22.71
N VAL A 183 -21.47 -25.88 23.56
CA VAL A 183 -20.79 -24.68 23.99
C VAL A 183 -19.68 -24.40 22.97
N VAL A 184 -19.58 -23.16 22.51
CA VAL A 184 -18.63 -22.75 21.48
C VAL A 184 -17.80 -21.58 21.97
N HIS A 185 -16.49 -21.71 21.92
CA HIS A 185 -15.51 -20.64 22.07
C HIS A 185 -14.75 -20.48 20.77
N TYR A 186 -14.51 -19.24 20.38
CA TYR A 186 -13.69 -18.96 19.20
C TYR A 186 -12.73 -17.81 19.48
N GLU A 187 -11.61 -17.83 18.80
CA GLU A 187 -10.58 -16.80 18.88
C GLU A 187 -10.10 -16.49 17.45
N ILE A 188 -10.14 -15.21 17.07
CA ILE A 188 -9.57 -14.71 15.83
C ILE A 188 -8.16 -14.25 16.14
N THR A 189 -7.17 -14.82 15.47
CA THR A 189 -5.77 -14.41 15.66
C THR A 189 -5.61 -12.92 15.37
N GLY A 190 -5.19 -12.15 16.36
CA GLY A 190 -5.10 -10.69 16.28
C GLY A 190 -6.37 -9.93 16.69
N GLY A 191 -7.54 -10.59 16.75
CA GLY A 191 -8.82 -9.98 17.16
C GLY A 191 -9.77 -9.71 15.99
N SER A 192 -11.07 -9.58 16.29
CA SER A 192 -12.13 -9.38 15.29
C SER A 192 -12.20 -7.95 14.73
N GLU A 193 -11.73 -6.96 15.48
CA GLU A 193 -11.77 -5.55 15.07
C GLU A 193 -10.49 -5.09 14.35
N ILE A 194 -9.54 -6.00 14.17
CA ILE A 194 -8.24 -5.72 13.54
C ILE A 194 -8.28 -6.08 12.06
N TRP A 195 -7.71 -5.22 11.22
CA TRP A 195 -7.50 -5.50 9.82
C TRP A 195 -6.28 -6.40 9.61
N HIS A 196 -6.46 -7.48 8.87
CA HIS A 196 -5.43 -8.45 8.54
C HIS A 196 -4.86 -8.15 7.15
N LYS A 197 -3.52 -8.24 7.02
CA LYS A 197 -2.83 -7.95 5.75
C LYS A 197 -2.95 -9.04 4.71
N ASP A 198 -3.23 -10.27 5.11
CA ASP A 198 -3.22 -11.42 4.21
C ASP A 198 -4.39 -12.36 4.50
N ILE A 199 -4.28 -13.18 5.51
CA ILE A 199 -5.29 -14.14 5.94
C ILE A 199 -5.65 -13.93 7.40
N ALA A 200 -6.86 -14.30 7.78
CA ALA A 200 -7.24 -14.43 9.18
C ALA A 200 -7.36 -15.90 9.55
N GLU A 201 -6.82 -16.27 10.70
CA GLU A 201 -6.97 -17.60 11.27
C GLU A 201 -7.93 -17.54 12.46
N VAL A 202 -8.90 -18.45 12.48
CA VAL A 202 -9.89 -18.55 13.54
C VAL A 202 -9.82 -19.92 14.15
N ARG A 203 -9.52 -19.97 15.45
CA ARG A 203 -9.58 -21.18 16.26
C ARG A 203 -10.96 -21.30 16.85
N VAL A 204 -11.60 -22.42 16.61
CA VAL A 204 -12.90 -22.76 17.18
C VAL A 204 -12.74 -23.95 18.11
N GLU A 205 -13.20 -23.81 19.34
CA GLU A 205 -13.26 -24.87 20.33
C GLU A 205 -14.72 -25.10 20.70
N SER A 206 -15.14 -26.34 20.70
CA SER A 206 -16.50 -26.73 21.01
C SER A 206 -16.54 -27.88 22.01
N SER A 207 -17.55 -27.93 22.84
CA SER A 207 -17.81 -29.04 23.75
C SER A 207 -19.29 -29.22 23.93
N ASP A 208 -19.72 -30.44 24.20
CA ASP A 208 -21.11 -30.79 24.38
C ASP A 208 -21.47 -31.09 25.85
N GLY A 209 -20.63 -30.66 26.73
CA GLY A 209 -20.87 -30.83 28.16
C GLY A 209 -20.71 -32.27 28.66
N LEU A 210 -21.04 -32.45 29.95
CA LEU A 210 -21.00 -33.77 30.57
C LEU A 210 -22.29 -34.52 30.22
N ASN A 211 -22.18 -35.76 29.72
CA ASN A 211 -23.28 -36.61 29.28
C ASN A 211 -23.99 -36.13 28.00
N GLY A 212 -23.47 -35.11 27.28
CA GLY A 212 -23.94 -34.74 25.95
C GLY A 212 -23.66 -35.80 24.90
N SER A 213 -24.25 -35.65 23.73
CA SER A 213 -24.14 -36.61 22.62
C SER A 213 -22.84 -36.53 21.83
N GLN A 214 -21.96 -35.60 22.14
CA GLN A 214 -20.73 -35.25 21.47
C GLN A 214 -20.93 -34.35 20.23
N ILE A 215 -19.87 -33.70 19.78
CA ILE A 215 -19.88 -32.84 18.61
C ILE A 215 -19.93 -33.69 17.34
N ALA A 216 -20.95 -33.46 16.51
CA ALA A 216 -21.10 -34.12 15.21
C ALA A 216 -20.35 -33.37 14.12
N GLU A 217 -20.55 -32.05 14.01
CA GLU A 217 -19.87 -31.23 13.02
C GLU A 217 -19.77 -29.75 13.44
N ILE A 218 -18.71 -29.10 12.97
CA ILE A 218 -18.57 -27.65 12.92
C ILE A 218 -18.65 -27.25 11.46
N ILE A 219 -19.59 -26.38 11.10
CA ILE A 219 -19.70 -25.78 9.78
C ILE A 219 -19.24 -24.35 9.88
N TYR A 220 -18.30 -23.97 9.03
CA TYR A 220 -17.79 -22.61 8.91
C TYR A 220 -18.25 -21.98 7.60
N LYS A 221 -18.77 -20.74 7.65
CA LYS A 221 -19.27 -19.98 6.49
C LYS A 221 -18.71 -18.57 6.48
N THR A 222 -18.49 -18.04 5.25
CA THR A 222 -18.40 -16.60 4.97
C THR A 222 -19.67 -16.20 4.19
N GLY A 223 -20.47 -15.32 4.75
CA GLY A 223 -21.82 -15.05 4.22
C GLY A 223 -22.62 -16.34 4.10
N GLU A 224 -23.14 -16.63 2.91
CA GLU A 224 -23.91 -17.86 2.64
C GLU A 224 -23.03 -19.04 2.18
N LYS A 225 -21.77 -18.81 1.89
CA LYS A 225 -20.85 -19.84 1.35
C LYS A 225 -20.25 -20.67 2.48
N VAL A 226 -20.37 -21.99 2.41
CA VAL A 226 -19.65 -22.92 3.27
C VAL A 226 -18.20 -23.00 2.83
N ILE A 227 -17.29 -22.64 3.74
CA ILE A 227 -15.83 -22.64 3.50
C ILE A 227 -15.22 -23.94 3.99
N GLY A 228 -15.69 -24.48 5.08
CA GLY A 228 -15.16 -25.72 5.64
C GLY A 228 -16.11 -26.39 6.62
N LYS A 229 -15.78 -27.64 6.91
CA LYS A 229 -16.44 -28.48 7.90
C LYS A 229 -15.40 -29.28 8.67
N SER A 230 -15.67 -29.54 9.94
CA SER A 230 -14.87 -30.38 10.81
C SER A 230 -15.77 -31.16 11.75
N ASN A 231 -15.32 -32.33 12.22
CA ASN A 231 -15.95 -33.11 13.28
C ASN A 231 -15.10 -33.20 14.54
N LYS A 232 -14.09 -32.33 14.64
CA LYS A 232 -13.21 -32.25 15.81
C LYS A 232 -13.73 -31.20 16.77
N GLU A 233 -13.52 -31.40 18.05
CA GLU A 233 -13.86 -30.41 19.09
C GLU A 233 -13.05 -29.11 18.98
N THR A 234 -11.86 -29.17 18.39
CA THR A 234 -11.01 -28.01 18.12
C THR A 234 -10.58 -28.03 16.67
N GLU A 235 -10.78 -26.92 15.96
CA GLU A 235 -10.37 -26.76 14.57
C GLU A 235 -9.88 -25.35 14.30
N MET A 236 -8.94 -25.21 13.33
CA MET A 236 -8.44 -23.94 12.84
C MET A 236 -8.95 -23.71 11.42
N PHE A 237 -9.68 -22.63 11.25
CA PHE A 237 -10.19 -22.20 9.94
C PHE A 237 -9.41 -21.00 9.44
N ARG A 238 -9.18 -20.96 8.12
CA ARG A 238 -8.52 -19.84 7.43
C ARG A 238 -9.51 -19.12 6.55
N ILE A 239 -9.43 -17.78 6.60
CA ILE A 239 -10.24 -16.88 5.80
C ILE A 239 -9.31 -16.16 4.85
N GLU A 240 -9.58 -16.32 3.55
CA GLU A 240 -8.78 -15.76 2.45
C GLU A 240 -9.60 -14.75 1.62
N GLU A 241 -10.87 -14.55 1.95
CA GLU A 241 -11.73 -13.58 1.28
C GLU A 241 -11.35 -12.16 1.69
N GLU A 242 -11.37 -11.21 0.75
CA GLU A 242 -11.05 -9.81 1.02
C GLU A 242 -12.28 -8.99 1.38
N SER A 243 -12.10 -8.09 2.32
CA SER A 243 -13.07 -7.05 2.64
C SER A 243 -13.19 -6.04 1.50
N LYS A 244 -14.36 -5.44 1.34
CA LYS A 244 -14.62 -4.43 0.31
C LYS A 244 -15.36 -3.25 0.89
N ASN A 245 -15.02 -2.05 0.40
CA ASN A 245 -15.66 -0.79 0.81
C ASN A 245 -15.63 -0.55 2.33
N GLY A 246 -14.66 -1.10 3.04
CA GLY A 246 -14.56 -1.01 4.49
C GLY A 246 -15.51 -1.93 5.25
N GLU A 247 -16.21 -2.83 4.57
CA GLU A 247 -17.14 -3.78 5.21
C GLU A 247 -16.42 -5.07 5.59
N GLY A 248 -16.61 -5.51 6.83
CA GLY A 248 -16.09 -6.78 7.31
C GLY A 248 -16.79 -7.96 6.66
N ILE A 249 -16.06 -9.02 6.46
CA ILE A 249 -16.54 -10.31 5.96
C ILE A 249 -17.35 -10.96 7.07
N PRO A 250 -18.67 -11.22 6.88
CA PRO A 250 -19.47 -11.91 7.88
C PRO A 250 -19.05 -13.37 7.95
N VAL A 251 -18.68 -13.82 9.13
CA VAL A 251 -18.31 -15.21 9.42
C VAL A 251 -19.35 -15.85 10.34
N THR A 252 -19.68 -17.11 10.09
CA THR A 252 -20.65 -17.87 10.87
C THR A 252 -20.10 -19.25 11.18
N PHE A 253 -20.09 -19.61 12.46
CA PHE A 253 -19.81 -20.95 12.94
C PHE A 253 -21.13 -21.59 13.39
N ILE A 254 -21.44 -22.74 12.83
CA ILE A 254 -22.58 -23.58 13.22
C ILE A 254 -22.02 -24.86 13.80
N VAL A 255 -22.16 -25.03 15.10
CA VAL A 255 -21.73 -26.26 15.80
C VAL A 255 -22.96 -27.08 16.10
N LYS A 256 -22.93 -28.33 15.70
CA LYS A 256 -24.01 -29.30 15.86
C LYS A 256 -23.50 -30.51 16.61
N ASP A 257 -24.25 -30.98 17.58
CA ASP A 257 -24.04 -32.25 18.28
C ASP A 257 -24.66 -33.45 17.54
N VAL A 258 -24.45 -34.66 18.06
CA VAL A 258 -24.97 -35.88 17.46
C VAL A 258 -26.51 -35.97 17.65
N ALA A 259 -27.07 -35.39 18.71
CA ALA A 259 -28.50 -35.33 18.95
C ALA A 259 -29.24 -34.36 18.03
N GLY A 260 -28.50 -33.42 17.37
CA GLY A 260 -29.06 -32.43 16.47
C GLY A 260 -29.25 -31.05 17.04
N ASN A 261 -28.86 -30.78 18.30
CA ASN A 261 -28.87 -29.42 18.85
C ASN A 261 -27.77 -28.57 18.16
N LYS A 262 -28.02 -27.26 18.09
CA LYS A 262 -27.13 -26.35 17.36
C LYS A 262 -26.83 -25.09 18.13
N THR A 263 -25.59 -24.66 18.09
CA THR A 263 -25.16 -23.32 18.48
C THR A 263 -24.63 -22.62 17.25
N ILE A 264 -25.06 -21.35 17.07
CA ILE A 264 -24.67 -20.50 15.93
C ILE A 264 -24.01 -19.27 16.51
N VAL A 265 -22.79 -18.98 16.04
CA VAL A 265 -22.04 -17.80 16.40
C VAL A 265 -21.69 -17.04 15.12
N THR A 266 -21.83 -15.72 15.14
CA THR A 266 -21.52 -14.84 14.01
C THR A 266 -20.60 -13.72 14.45
N ASP A 267 -19.65 -13.35 13.58
CA ASP A 267 -18.73 -12.23 13.76
C ASP A 267 -18.37 -11.62 12.40
N LYS A 268 -17.51 -10.61 12.41
CA LYS A 268 -16.94 -9.99 11.21
C LYS A 268 -15.44 -10.01 11.29
N ILE A 269 -14.81 -10.24 10.15
CA ILE A 269 -13.35 -10.23 9.98
C ILE A 269 -12.98 -9.26 8.87
N TYR A 270 -11.90 -8.53 9.06
CA TYR A 270 -11.42 -7.52 8.12
C TYR A 270 -10.09 -7.96 7.53
N ILE A 271 -10.06 -8.12 6.20
CA ILE A 271 -8.85 -8.51 5.46
C ILE A 271 -8.67 -7.54 4.30
N ASP A 272 -7.48 -6.98 4.19
CA ASP A 272 -7.08 -6.13 3.07
C ASP A 272 -5.64 -6.48 2.66
N ARG A 273 -5.46 -6.92 1.42
CA ARG A 273 -4.15 -7.26 0.85
C ARG A 273 -3.62 -6.18 -0.08
N ASN A 274 -4.43 -5.19 -0.36
CA ASN A 274 -4.09 -4.15 -1.30
C ASN A 274 -3.27 -3.07 -0.62
N VAL A 275 -2.31 -2.54 -1.35
CA VAL A 275 -1.54 -1.38 -0.91
C VAL A 275 -2.25 -0.13 -1.43
N PRO A 276 -2.48 0.88 -0.59
CA PRO A 276 -3.13 2.11 -1.03
C PRO A 276 -2.31 2.80 -2.13
N GLU A 277 -2.99 3.38 -3.11
CA GLU A 277 -2.35 4.12 -4.18
C GLU A 277 -2.08 5.56 -3.75
N ALA A 278 -0.87 6.05 -4.04
CA ALA A 278 -0.47 7.43 -3.81
C ALA A 278 0.14 8.03 -5.08
N ALA A 279 -0.25 9.23 -5.44
CA ALA A 279 0.29 9.92 -6.60
C ALA A 279 0.43 11.43 -6.37
N ILE A 280 1.54 11.98 -6.87
CA ILE A 280 1.77 13.42 -6.99
C ILE A 280 1.80 13.72 -8.49
N GLN A 281 0.76 14.40 -8.99
CA GLN A 281 0.50 14.65 -10.39
C GLN A 281 0.72 16.13 -10.75
N GLY A 282 0.88 16.44 -12.05
CA GLY A 282 1.12 17.79 -12.56
C GLY A 282 2.59 18.19 -12.54
N VAL A 283 3.47 17.34 -12.02
CA VAL A 283 4.92 17.53 -11.96
C VAL A 283 5.66 16.27 -12.35
N GLN A 284 6.81 16.46 -13.01
CA GLN A 284 7.82 15.42 -13.17
C GLN A 284 8.87 15.58 -12.08
N ASP A 285 9.52 14.50 -11.71
CA ASP A 285 10.62 14.57 -10.75
C ASP A 285 11.80 15.34 -11.34
N TYR A 286 12.42 16.20 -10.52
CA TYR A 286 13.50 17.12 -10.92
C TYR A 286 13.10 18.13 -12.02
N MET A 287 11.80 18.43 -12.15
CA MET A 287 11.33 19.47 -13.08
C MET A 287 11.90 20.83 -12.70
N ILE A 288 12.43 21.59 -13.67
CA ILE A 288 12.87 22.97 -13.53
C ILE A 288 12.02 23.84 -14.46
N THR A 289 11.49 24.96 -13.97
CA THR A 289 10.58 25.80 -14.74
C THR A 289 10.55 27.24 -14.22
N SER A 290 10.29 28.19 -15.13
CA SER A 290 10.01 29.59 -14.78
C SER A 290 8.52 29.90 -14.60
N LYS A 291 7.64 28.87 -14.66
CA LYS A 291 6.19 29.06 -14.58
C LYS A 291 5.62 28.49 -13.29
N PRO A 292 4.49 29.05 -12.79
CA PRO A 292 3.74 28.43 -11.72
C PRO A 292 3.36 27.00 -12.02
N VAL A 293 3.43 26.13 -11.03
CA VAL A 293 3.18 24.70 -11.16
C VAL A 293 1.99 24.30 -10.30
N LYS A 294 0.98 23.67 -10.92
CA LYS A 294 -0.14 23.08 -10.22
C LYS A 294 0.19 21.63 -9.88
N VAL A 295 0.17 21.31 -8.59
CA VAL A 295 0.41 19.98 -8.05
C VAL A 295 -0.90 19.41 -7.55
N ASN A 296 -1.21 18.18 -7.94
CA ASN A 296 -2.36 17.44 -7.42
C ASN A 296 -1.87 16.22 -6.65
N TYR A 297 -2.29 16.10 -5.39
CA TYR A 297 -2.09 14.94 -4.55
C TYR A 297 -3.32 14.05 -4.65
N LEU A 298 -3.12 12.78 -4.91
CA LEU A 298 -4.18 11.79 -5.08
C LEU A 298 -3.85 10.53 -4.27
N ALA A 299 -4.78 10.11 -3.43
CA ALA A 299 -4.78 8.80 -2.77
C ALA A 299 -6.03 8.03 -3.17
N GLU A 300 -5.88 6.75 -3.48
CA GLU A 300 -7.01 5.83 -3.71
C GLU A 300 -6.84 4.55 -2.90
N GLU A 301 -7.94 4.05 -2.32
CA GLU A 301 -7.99 2.90 -1.44
C GLU A 301 -9.29 2.12 -1.63
N GLU A 302 -9.19 0.79 -1.68
CA GLU A 302 -10.35 -0.12 -1.81
C GLU A 302 -11.24 -0.07 -0.56
N ASN A 303 -10.61 -0.03 0.62
CA ASN A 303 -11.28 -0.11 1.91
C ASN A 303 -11.23 1.22 2.69
N ILE A 304 -10.34 1.35 3.65
CA ILE A 304 -10.30 2.50 4.55
C ILE A 304 -8.87 3.00 4.74
N PHE A 305 -8.67 4.29 4.52
CA PHE A 305 -7.42 4.95 4.89
C PHE A 305 -7.26 5.06 6.42
N GLN A 306 -6.10 4.67 6.92
CA GLN A 306 -5.64 5.02 8.25
C GLN A 306 -4.97 6.40 8.24
N VAL A 307 -4.07 6.63 7.29
CA VAL A 307 -3.29 7.86 7.15
C VAL A 307 -3.31 8.34 5.71
N VAL A 308 -3.53 9.63 5.50
CA VAL A 308 -3.23 10.34 4.24
C VAL A 308 -2.62 11.68 4.63
N GLN A 309 -1.32 11.84 4.39
CA GLN A 309 -0.56 13.05 4.70
C GLN A 309 0.28 13.47 3.50
N ALA A 310 0.37 14.77 3.29
CA ALA A 310 1.29 15.34 2.32
C ALA A 310 1.94 16.60 2.85
N HIS A 311 3.21 16.80 2.48
CA HIS A 311 4.03 17.92 2.90
C HIS A 311 4.72 18.56 1.70
N ILE A 312 4.85 19.86 1.76
CA ILE A 312 5.65 20.68 0.84
C ILE A 312 6.78 21.29 1.66
N SER A 313 8.01 20.89 1.38
CA SER A 313 9.20 21.55 1.92
C SER A 313 9.78 22.45 0.81
N LYS A 314 9.89 23.75 1.08
CA LYS A 314 10.46 24.75 0.20
C LYS A 314 11.78 25.26 0.77
N GLU A 315 12.82 25.32 -0.07
CA GLU A 315 14.06 26.03 0.19
C GLU A 315 14.16 27.19 -0.81
N ASP A 316 14.13 28.42 -0.30
CA ASP A 316 14.23 29.61 -1.15
C ASP A 316 15.68 29.86 -1.62
N ILE A 317 15.85 30.86 -2.50
CA ILE A 317 17.16 31.25 -3.05
C ILE A 317 18.17 31.71 -2.00
N THR A 318 17.73 32.02 -0.78
CA THR A 318 18.59 32.39 0.36
C THR A 318 18.97 31.21 1.23
N GLY A 319 18.43 30.02 0.97
CA GLY A 319 18.62 28.81 1.75
C GLY A 319 17.68 28.70 2.95
N ARG A 320 16.66 29.55 3.07
CA ARG A 320 15.64 29.46 4.11
C ARG A 320 14.67 28.33 3.77
N LYS A 321 14.40 27.49 4.76
CA LYS A 321 13.49 26.34 4.62
C LYS A 321 12.16 26.62 5.30
N GLU A 322 11.10 26.26 4.60
CA GLU A 322 9.72 26.30 5.09
C GLU A 322 9.08 24.95 4.81
N GLU A 323 8.27 24.48 5.75
CA GLU A 323 7.51 23.23 5.58
C GLU A 323 6.03 23.52 5.79
N THR A 324 5.20 23.02 4.88
CA THR A 324 3.75 23.19 4.88
C THR A 324 3.10 21.82 4.77
N GLU A 325 2.22 21.50 5.71
CA GLU A 325 1.38 20.31 5.64
C GLU A 325 0.11 20.62 4.84
N ILE A 326 -0.31 19.67 4.03
CA ILE A 326 -1.57 19.73 3.29
C ILE A 326 -2.69 19.23 4.21
N THR A 327 -3.53 20.14 4.65
CA THR A 327 -4.63 19.85 5.59
C THR A 327 -6.00 19.73 4.93
N GLU A 328 -6.17 20.30 3.75
CA GLU A 328 -7.44 20.31 3.04
C GLU A 328 -7.50 19.19 2.00
N TRP A 329 -8.39 18.22 2.24
CA TRP A 329 -8.60 17.08 1.37
C TRP A 329 -10.05 17.01 0.92
N ARG A 330 -10.25 16.89 -0.38
CA ARG A 330 -11.54 16.52 -0.95
C ARG A 330 -11.68 15.00 -0.87
N ILE A 331 -12.77 14.54 -0.25
CA ILE A 331 -13.06 13.11 -0.07
C ILE A 331 -14.17 12.72 -1.03
N GLY A 332 -14.02 11.59 -1.70
CA GLY A 332 -14.99 11.05 -2.66
C GLY A 332 -14.76 9.59 -2.96
N LYS A 333 -15.37 9.13 -4.04
CA LYS A 333 -15.08 7.82 -4.64
C LYS A 333 -14.58 8.03 -6.06
N SER A 334 -13.73 7.14 -6.53
CA SER A 334 -13.31 7.11 -7.92
C SER A 334 -14.48 6.67 -8.80
N ASP A 335 -14.74 7.40 -9.88
CA ASP A 335 -15.85 7.12 -10.82
C ASP A 335 -15.64 5.79 -11.57
N GLU A 336 -14.40 5.38 -11.78
CA GLU A 336 -14.04 4.18 -12.53
C GLU A 336 -13.98 2.93 -11.67
N SER A 337 -13.34 3.01 -10.50
CA SER A 337 -13.07 1.85 -9.63
C SER A 337 -14.02 1.74 -8.43
N GLY A 338 -14.70 2.83 -8.06
CA GLY A 338 -15.50 2.91 -6.83
C GLY A 338 -14.67 3.00 -5.54
N LYS A 339 -13.33 3.00 -5.65
CA LYS A 339 -12.40 3.11 -4.52
C LYS A 339 -12.60 4.42 -3.76
N MET A 340 -12.33 4.42 -2.47
CA MET A 340 -12.23 5.65 -1.69
C MET A 340 -11.10 6.52 -2.25
N ARG A 341 -11.40 7.82 -2.40
CA ARG A 341 -10.47 8.80 -2.97
C ARG A 341 -10.32 9.99 -2.06
N LYS A 342 -9.06 10.40 -1.85
CA LYS A 342 -8.71 11.69 -1.25
C LYS A 342 -7.82 12.46 -2.21
N GLU A 343 -8.17 13.69 -2.47
CA GLU A 343 -7.41 14.56 -3.37
C GLU A 343 -7.24 15.97 -2.80
N SER A 344 -6.09 16.58 -3.10
CA SER A 344 -5.80 17.98 -2.81
C SER A 344 -5.02 18.60 -3.94
N SER A 345 -5.14 19.92 -4.12
CA SER A 345 -4.45 20.63 -5.18
C SER A 345 -3.79 21.89 -4.64
N GLN A 346 -2.53 22.08 -4.96
CA GLN A 346 -1.74 23.24 -4.58
C GLN A 346 -1.11 23.88 -5.82
N THR A 347 -0.87 25.19 -5.76
CA THR A 347 -0.16 25.90 -6.82
C THR A 347 1.12 26.51 -6.25
N LEU A 348 2.25 26.05 -6.75
CA LEU A 348 3.57 26.58 -6.40
C LEU A 348 3.84 27.78 -7.31
N THR A 349 4.13 28.92 -6.71
CA THR A 349 4.27 30.18 -7.44
C THR A 349 5.59 30.92 -7.19
N GLU A 350 6.28 30.64 -6.11
CA GLU A 350 7.48 31.37 -5.71
C GLU A 350 8.75 30.63 -6.12
N ASP A 351 9.83 31.36 -6.28
CA ASP A 351 11.12 30.78 -6.59
C ASP A 351 11.64 29.93 -5.43
N GLY A 352 12.28 28.81 -5.75
CA GLY A 352 12.83 27.90 -4.75
C GLY A 352 12.85 26.44 -5.20
N ILE A 353 13.46 25.61 -4.35
CA ILE A 353 13.50 24.16 -4.48
C ILE A 353 12.36 23.59 -3.63
N TYR A 354 11.44 22.89 -4.26
CA TYR A 354 10.31 22.24 -3.61
C TYR A 354 10.53 20.74 -3.53
N LYS A 355 10.40 20.16 -2.35
CA LYS A 355 10.31 18.73 -2.12
C LYS A 355 8.88 18.42 -1.70
N LEU A 356 8.21 17.62 -2.51
CA LEU A 356 6.82 17.22 -2.36
C LEU A 356 6.81 15.79 -1.87
N ARG A 357 6.18 15.54 -0.74
CA ARG A 357 6.10 14.19 -0.15
C ARG A 357 4.65 13.86 0.16
N MET A 358 4.25 12.63 -0.11
CA MET A 358 2.96 12.10 0.24
C MET A 358 3.11 10.70 0.84
N ASN A 359 2.48 10.47 2.00
CA ASN A 359 2.42 9.19 2.69
C ASN A 359 0.96 8.77 2.83
N VAL A 360 0.68 7.55 2.50
CA VAL A 360 -0.64 6.94 2.61
C VAL A 360 -0.51 5.60 3.32
N ALA A 361 -1.41 5.32 4.26
CA ALA A 361 -1.52 4.02 4.90
C ALA A 361 -3.00 3.62 5.02
N ASP A 362 -3.28 2.33 4.89
CA ASP A 362 -4.59 1.71 5.13
C ASP A 362 -4.72 1.19 6.57
N MET A 363 -5.91 0.69 6.90
CA MET A 363 -6.20 0.12 8.23
C MET A 363 -5.51 -1.22 8.46
N ALA A 364 -5.12 -1.95 7.41
CA ALA A 364 -4.34 -3.17 7.51
C ALA A 364 -2.84 -2.88 7.76
N GLY A 365 -2.43 -1.61 7.60
CA GLY A 365 -1.07 -1.15 7.82
C GLY A 365 -0.16 -1.31 6.60
N HIS A 366 -0.71 -1.39 5.38
CA HIS A 366 0.10 -1.20 4.18
C HIS A 366 0.38 0.29 4.00
N GLU A 367 1.58 0.59 3.52
CA GLU A 367 2.04 1.97 3.36
C GLU A 367 2.54 2.21 1.93
N ASN A 368 2.30 3.41 1.42
CA ASN A 368 2.85 3.88 0.17
C ASN A 368 3.34 5.32 0.33
N GLN A 369 4.52 5.59 -0.22
CA GLN A 369 5.15 6.91 -0.15
C GLN A 369 5.57 7.35 -1.55
N VAL A 370 5.29 8.61 -1.87
CA VAL A 370 5.70 9.24 -3.13
C VAL A 370 6.39 10.55 -2.83
N GLU A 371 7.52 10.79 -3.51
CA GLU A 371 8.27 12.04 -3.45
C GLU A 371 8.49 12.61 -4.86
N ARG A 372 8.52 13.94 -4.96
CA ARG A 372 8.91 14.68 -6.18
C ARG A 372 9.71 15.91 -5.77
N GLN A 373 10.65 16.29 -6.62
CA GLN A 373 11.37 17.55 -6.49
C GLN A 373 11.08 18.44 -7.69
N VAL A 374 10.79 19.73 -7.41
CA VAL A 374 10.53 20.73 -8.44
C VAL A 374 11.33 21.99 -8.10
N ILE A 375 11.89 22.63 -9.10
CA ILE A 375 12.58 23.91 -8.96
C ILE A 375 11.81 24.95 -9.78
N ILE A 376 11.41 26.03 -9.12
CA ILE A 376 10.85 27.21 -9.78
C ILE A 376 11.90 28.30 -9.71
N ASP A 377 12.27 28.84 -10.88
CA ASP A 377 13.24 29.90 -11.04
C ASP A 377 12.75 30.85 -12.12
N LYS A 378 12.34 32.04 -11.73
CA LYS A 378 11.83 33.09 -12.63
C LYS A 378 12.84 34.22 -12.84
N GLU A 379 13.94 34.19 -12.09
CA GLU A 379 14.98 35.19 -12.22
C GLU A 379 15.82 34.90 -13.47
N ASN A 380 16.27 35.98 -14.11
CA ASN A 380 17.18 35.87 -15.24
C ASN A 380 18.63 35.71 -14.77
N PRO A 381 19.48 34.98 -15.48
CA PRO A 381 20.91 34.93 -15.18
C PRO A 381 21.53 36.33 -15.15
N VAL A 382 22.35 36.61 -14.18
CA VAL A 382 23.05 37.89 -14.05
C VAL A 382 24.41 37.80 -14.69
N ILE A 383 24.60 38.51 -15.81
CA ILE A 383 25.88 38.63 -16.50
C ILE A 383 26.67 39.76 -15.85
N VAL A 384 27.91 39.47 -15.45
CA VAL A 384 28.78 40.47 -14.74
C VAL A 384 30.04 40.75 -15.56
N HIS A 385 30.69 41.91 -15.22
CA HIS A 385 31.94 42.38 -15.83
C HIS A 385 31.89 42.89 -17.29
N VAL A 386 30.79 42.63 -18.00
CA VAL A 386 30.67 43.10 -19.41
C VAL A 386 30.55 44.63 -19.42
N ASP A 387 29.75 45.21 -18.57
CA ASP A 387 29.54 46.67 -18.52
C ASP A 387 30.83 47.43 -18.19
N GLU A 388 31.77 46.80 -17.48
CA GLU A 388 33.05 47.38 -17.13
C GLU A 388 33.93 47.66 -18.34
N LEU A 389 33.68 46.98 -19.46
CA LEU A 389 34.40 47.13 -20.72
C LEU A 389 33.90 48.29 -21.58
N ASP A 390 32.64 48.75 -21.34
CA ASP A 390 32.03 49.72 -22.23
C ASP A 390 32.78 51.07 -22.24
N GLY A 391 33.17 51.50 -23.45
CA GLY A 391 33.96 52.71 -23.67
C GLY A 391 35.44 52.60 -23.29
N GLN A 392 35.95 51.46 -22.91
CA GLN A 392 37.36 51.28 -22.51
C GLN A 392 38.28 51.27 -23.70
N TYR A 393 39.53 51.76 -23.51
CA TYR A 393 40.67 51.65 -24.40
C TYR A 393 41.64 50.61 -23.82
N LEU A 394 41.90 49.54 -24.57
CA LEU A 394 42.71 48.41 -24.15
C LEU A 394 43.90 48.20 -25.08
N LYS A 395 45.02 47.71 -24.55
CA LYS A 395 46.17 47.29 -25.43
C LYS A 395 45.89 45.99 -26.15
N TYR A 396 45.11 45.11 -25.52
CA TYR A 396 44.58 43.84 -26.05
C TYR A 396 43.38 43.51 -25.22
N PHE A 397 42.49 42.62 -25.74
CA PHE A 397 41.37 42.07 -25.02
C PHE A 397 41.62 40.60 -24.71
N ARG A 398 41.29 40.18 -23.48
CA ARG A 398 41.24 38.81 -23.05
C ARG A 398 40.26 38.68 -21.90
N TRP A 399 39.28 37.78 -22.02
CA TRP A 399 38.34 37.51 -20.96
C TRP A 399 38.93 36.46 -20.03
N ASP A 400 39.32 36.85 -18.82
CA ASP A 400 40.04 36.04 -17.85
C ASP A 400 39.14 35.53 -16.71
N TYR A 401 37.87 35.81 -16.76
CA TYR A 401 36.91 35.36 -15.76
C TYR A 401 36.46 33.93 -16.07
N SER A 402 36.29 33.11 -14.99
CA SER A 402 35.65 31.81 -15.04
C SER A 402 34.14 31.92 -15.32
N ALA A 403 33.48 30.82 -15.65
CA ALA A 403 32.05 30.80 -15.89
C ALA A 403 31.26 31.36 -14.71
N GLY A 404 31.55 30.90 -13.49
CA GLY A 404 30.87 31.37 -12.27
C GLY A 404 31.22 32.80 -11.85
N GLU A 405 32.27 33.40 -12.39
CA GLU A 405 32.58 34.81 -12.25
C GLU A 405 31.93 35.65 -13.34
N SER A 406 31.62 35.09 -14.50
CA SER A 406 30.99 35.75 -15.64
C SER A 406 29.48 35.82 -15.58
N VAL A 407 28.85 34.76 -15.07
CA VAL A 407 27.40 34.63 -14.95
C VAL A 407 27.06 34.06 -13.58
N LYS A 408 25.99 34.57 -12.96
CA LYS A 408 25.46 34.13 -11.67
C LYS A 408 23.99 33.82 -11.83
N ASP A 409 23.56 32.66 -11.30
CA ASP A 409 22.19 32.23 -11.35
C ASP A 409 21.87 31.27 -10.20
N PHE A 410 20.58 31.09 -9.87
CA PHE A 410 20.10 30.15 -8.86
C PHE A 410 20.13 28.72 -9.40
N THR A 411 19.79 28.54 -10.68
CA THR A 411 19.86 27.26 -11.37
C THR A 411 21.11 27.15 -12.22
N SER A 412 21.35 26.00 -12.81
CA SER A 412 22.46 25.84 -13.76
C SER A 412 22.18 26.60 -15.05
N TYR A 413 23.22 27.12 -15.65
CA TYR A 413 23.13 27.95 -16.85
C TYR A 413 24.15 27.57 -17.94
N THR A 414 23.85 28.03 -19.12
CA THR A 414 24.81 28.06 -20.26
C THR A 414 24.96 29.49 -20.71
N TYR A 415 26.16 29.85 -21.22
CA TYR A 415 26.39 31.16 -21.81
C TYR A 415 27.27 31.05 -23.05
N THR A 416 27.12 32.04 -23.91
CA THR A 416 27.95 32.19 -25.12
C THR A 416 28.51 33.60 -25.21
N MET A 417 29.70 33.74 -25.72
CA MET A 417 30.33 35.01 -26.01
C MET A 417 30.57 35.17 -27.49
N LYS A 418 30.29 36.33 -28.02
CA LYS A 418 30.58 36.75 -29.39
C LYS A 418 31.36 38.04 -29.37
N LEU A 419 32.48 38.07 -30.08
CA LEU A 419 33.24 39.27 -30.34
C LEU A 419 33.11 39.59 -31.83
N ASP A 420 32.60 40.77 -32.16
CA ASP A 420 32.31 41.20 -33.51
C ASP A 420 31.55 40.14 -34.31
N ASP A 421 30.44 39.66 -33.69
CA ASP A 421 29.53 38.61 -34.23
C ASP A 421 30.15 37.21 -34.42
N THR A 422 31.41 37.02 -34.07
CA THR A 422 32.06 35.70 -34.08
C THR A 422 32.15 35.10 -32.69
N VAL A 423 32.00 33.77 -32.57
CA VAL A 423 32.13 33.07 -31.30
C VAL A 423 33.51 33.33 -30.71
N TYR A 424 33.53 33.87 -29.49
CA TYR A 424 34.75 34.13 -28.73
C TYR A 424 34.91 33.11 -27.60
N ARG A 425 36.10 32.59 -27.42
CA ARG A 425 36.44 31.65 -26.37
C ARG A 425 37.14 32.38 -25.21
N PRO A 426 36.63 32.29 -23.96
CA PRO A 426 37.31 32.86 -22.82
C PRO A 426 38.80 32.45 -22.77
N GLY A 427 39.67 33.42 -22.43
CA GLY A 427 41.11 33.21 -22.39
C GLY A 427 41.82 33.47 -23.73
N GLU A 428 41.12 33.61 -24.84
CA GLU A 428 41.69 33.96 -26.14
C GLU A 428 42.15 35.45 -26.16
N LYS A 429 43.38 35.70 -26.60
CA LYS A 429 43.93 37.04 -26.68
C LYS A 429 43.64 37.66 -28.04
N ILE A 430 43.02 38.83 -28.08
CA ILE A 430 42.69 39.61 -29.24
C ILE A 430 43.57 40.86 -29.24
N GLU A 431 44.33 41.07 -30.32
CA GLU A 431 45.26 42.22 -30.51
C GLU A 431 44.89 43.08 -31.70
N LYS A 432 43.86 42.73 -32.47
CA LYS A 432 43.44 43.50 -33.64
C LYS A 432 42.98 44.87 -33.20
N GLU A 433 43.64 45.95 -33.69
CA GLU A 433 43.25 47.31 -33.39
C GLU A 433 41.91 47.70 -34.01
N GLY A 434 41.20 48.56 -33.32
CA GLY A 434 39.90 49.08 -33.73
C GLY A 434 38.84 48.95 -32.67
N MET A 435 37.63 49.35 -33.03
CA MET A 435 36.47 49.21 -32.18
C MET A 435 35.96 47.75 -32.26
N HIS A 436 35.74 47.17 -31.09
CA HIS A 436 35.21 45.82 -30.91
C HIS A 436 33.90 45.87 -30.10
N THR A 437 33.07 44.88 -30.36
CA THR A 437 31.81 44.67 -29.65
C THR A 437 31.78 43.27 -29.07
N LEU A 438 31.72 43.17 -27.72
CA LEU A 438 31.49 41.92 -27.02
C LEU A 438 29.99 41.79 -26.72
N VAL A 439 29.41 40.66 -27.04
CA VAL A 439 28.06 40.27 -26.69
C VAL A 439 28.13 38.95 -25.89
N VAL A 440 27.51 38.93 -24.73
CA VAL A 440 27.38 37.75 -23.88
C VAL A 440 25.90 37.44 -23.74
N GLU A 441 25.49 36.20 -24.08
CA GLU A 441 24.13 35.71 -23.94
C GLU A 441 24.14 34.54 -22.96
N ALA A 442 23.25 34.53 -21.96
CA ALA A 442 23.11 33.47 -20.97
C ALA A 442 21.69 32.94 -20.94
N VAL A 443 21.53 31.63 -20.69
CA VAL A 443 20.26 30.95 -20.52
C VAL A 443 20.38 29.99 -19.36
N ASP A 444 19.47 30.06 -18.39
CA ASP A 444 19.39 29.13 -17.26
C ASP A 444 18.64 27.84 -17.60
N SER A 445 18.53 26.92 -16.64
CA SER A 445 17.81 25.67 -16.79
C SER A 445 16.28 25.83 -16.75
N ALA A 446 15.77 26.92 -16.23
CA ALA A 446 14.34 27.26 -16.25
C ALA A 446 13.91 27.92 -17.59
N GLY A 447 14.90 28.30 -18.44
CA GLY A 447 14.69 28.91 -19.74
C GLY A 447 14.66 30.43 -19.72
N ASN A 448 15.01 31.08 -18.58
CA ASN A 448 15.15 32.53 -18.50
C ASN A 448 16.45 32.95 -19.20
N LYS A 449 16.47 34.20 -19.73
CA LYS A 449 17.54 34.65 -20.62
C LYS A 449 18.01 36.04 -20.27
N SER A 450 19.31 36.26 -20.39
CA SER A 450 19.93 37.58 -20.32
C SER A 450 20.94 37.77 -21.46
N ASP A 451 21.10 39.00 -21.81
CA ASP A 451 22.20 39.43 -22.68
C ASP A 451 22.89 40.69 -22.13
N ALA A 452 24.17 40.79 -22.38
CA ALA A 452 24.98 41.99 -22.05
C ALA A 452 25.88 42.32 -23.23
N LYS A 453 26.11 43.60 -23.47
CA LYS A 453 26.86 44.10 -24.57
C LYS A 453 27.77 45.24 -24.15
N ALA A 454 29.03 45.18 -24.56
CA ALA A 454 29.99 46.27 -24.37
C ALA A 454 30.72 46.58 -25.68
N ARG A 455 31.08 47.86 -25.86
CA ARG A 455 31.94 48.34 -26.96
C ARG A 455 33.20 48.89 -26.36
N PHE A 456 34.33 48.45 -26.86
CA PHE A 456 35.67 48.92 -26.44
C PHE A 456 36.59 49.06 -27.64
N THR A 457 37.66 49.78 -27.47
CA THR A 457 38.67 50.01 -28.51
C THR A 457 39.98 49.36 -28.11
N ILE A 458 40.54 48.54 -29.01
CA ILE A 458 41.91 48.07 -28.86
C ILE A 458 42.80 49.07 -29.61
N ASP A 459 43.71 49.70 -28.86
CA ASP A 459 44.70 50.63 -29.40
C ASP A 459 46.01 50.42 -28.63
N HIS A 460 47.00 49.87 -29.28
CA HIS A 460 48.34 49.66 -28.77
C HIS A 460 49.39 50.46 -29.53
N THR A 461 48.94 51.22 -30.57
CA THR A 461 49.84 52.07 -31.34
C THR A 461 50.16 53.33 -30.56
N PRO A 462 51.45 53.60 -30.27
CA PRO A 462 51.79 54.82 -29.56
C PRO A 462 51.42 56.07 -30.35
N PRO A 463 50.88 57.11 -29.74
CA PRO A 463 50.54 58.34 -30.43
C PRO A 463 51.80 58.99 -31.08
N VAL A 464 51.69 59.30 -32.37
CA VAL A 464 52.76 60.06 -33.10
C VAL A 464 52.41 61.52 -33.00
N ILE A 465 53.36 62.27 -32.42
CA ILE A 465 53.22 63.69 -32.23
C ILE A 465 54.07 64.39 -33.36
N ARG A 466 53.44 65.33 -34.04
CA ARG A 466 54.08 66.20 -35.00
C ARG A 466 54.06 67.64 -34.59
N PHE A 467 55.17 68.30 -34.75
CA PHE A 467 55.33 69.72 -34.52
C PHE A 467 55.26 70.48 -35.85
N GLU A 468 54.50 71.55 -35.91
CA GLU A 468 54.41 72.44 -37.05
C GLU A 468 55.00 73.79 -36.68
N ASN A 469 55.71 74.40 -37.62
CA ASN A 469 56.42 75.70 -37.51
C ASN A 469 57.61 75.72 -36.57
N ILE A 470 58.05 74.59 -36.03
CA ILE A 470 59.33 74.41 -35.33
C ILE A 470 59.99 73.11 -35.78
N ARG A 471 61.29 73.03 -35.66
CA ARG A 471 62.08 71.82 -35.96
C ARG A 471 62.98 71.51 -34.77
N GLU A 472 63.22 70.25 -34.56
CA GLU A 472 64.15 69.76 -33.55
C GLU A 472 65.58 70.33 -33.78
N GLY A 473 66.24 70.83 -32.72
CA GLY A 473 67.61 71.33 -32.77
C GLY A 473 67.76 72.71 -33.37
N GLU A 474 66.69 73.37 -33.83
CA GLU A 474 66.77 74.80 -34.32
C GLU A 474 66.52 75.83 -33.24
N SER A 475 67.28 76.95 -33.30
CA SER A 475 67.06 78.14 -32.43
C SER A 475 66.46 79.24 -33.32
N TYR A 476 65.46 79.91 -32.72
CA TYR A 476 64.71 80.95 -33.41
C TYR A 476 64.91 82.34 -32.70
N GLU A 477 65.29 83.40 -33.42
CA GLU A 477 65.55 84.73 -32.93
C GLU A 477 64.23 85.49 -32.56
N LYS A 478 63.09 85.05 -33.00
CA LYS A 478 61.79 85.75 -32.79
C LYS A 478 60.77 84.75 -32.25
N GLU A 479 59.83 85.33 -31.44
CA GLU A 479 58.66 84.54 -31.02
C GLU A 479 57.93 83.91 -32.16
N ARG A 480 57.62 82.59 -31.98
CA ARG A 480 56.89 81.83 -32.98
C ARG A 480 55.71 81.10 -32.36
N LYS A 481 54.62 81.12 -33.09
CA LYS A 481 53.51 80.17 -32.81
C LYS A 481 53.84 78.86 -33.43
N PHE A 482 53.82 77.80 -32.69
CA PHE A 482 53.88 76.40 -33.15
C PHE A 482 52.69 75.65 -32.81
N TYR A 483 52.40 74.57 -33.54
CA TYR A 483 51.24 73.72 -33.29
C TYR A 483 51.79 72.32 -33.07
N ILE A 484 51.03 71.58 -32.21
CA ILE A 484 51.26 70.17 -31.95
C ILE A 484 50.05 69.46 -32.45
N ARG A 485 50.27 68.40 -33.19
CA ARG A 485 49.23 67.56 -33.80
C ARG A 485 49.57 66.11 -33.52
N THR A 486 48.55 65.31 -33.21
CA THR A 486 48.65 63.85 -33.28
C THR A 486 48.33 63.37 -34.70
N GLU A 487 48.98 62.32 -35.19
CA GLU A 487 48.69 61.75 -36.52
C GLU A 487 47.33 61.07 -36.52
N ASN A 488 46.97 60.37 -35.42
CA ASN A 488 45.68 59.84 -35.24
C ASN A 488 44.72 60.92 -34.59
N PRO A 489 43.61 61.25 -35.27
CA PRO A 489 42.70 62.28 -34.78
C PRO A 489 42.01 61.91 -33.44
N GLU A 490 42.04 60.66 -33.08
CA GLU A 490 41.44 60.15 -31.83
C GLU A 490 42.38 60.27 -30.63
N ASP A 491 43.71 60.41 -30.88
CA ASP A 491 44.69 60.63 -29.84
C ASP A 491 44.45 62.00 -29.14
N GLN A 492 44.45 62.00 -27.83
CA GLN A 492 44.22 63.22 -27.05
C GLN A 492 45.52 63.66 -26.36
N ILE A 493 45.88 64.90 -26.52
CA ILE A 493 46.96 65.52 -25.75
C ILE A 493 46.40 66.00 -24.44
N GLU A 494 46.75 65.34 -23.33
CA GLU A 494 46.27 65.69 -21.99
C GLU A 494 46.83 67.04 -21.51
N TYR A 495 48.09 67.24 -21.73
CA TYR A 495 48.75 68.52 -21.44
C TYR A 495 50.07 68.69 -22.17
N ILE A 496 50.48 69.92 -22.33
CA ILE A 496 51.79 70.31 -22.85
C ILE A 496 52.58 70.96 -21.77
N LYS A 497 53.87 70.65 -21.58
CA LYS A 497 54.84 71.35 -20.72
C LYS A 497 55.92 71.92 -21.56
N ILE A 498 56.29 73.19 -21.33
CA ILE A 498 57.47 73.91 -21.88
C ILE A 498 58.35 74.29 -20.71
N ASN A 499 59.59 73.86 -20.73
CA ASN A 499 60.55 74.13 -19.62
C ASN A 499 59.98 73.72 -18.22
N GLY A 500 59.30 72.60 -18.19
CA GLY A 500 58.69 72.05 -16.95
C GLY A 500 57.36 72.66 -16.53
N ALA A 501 56.97 73.79 -17.10
CA ALA A 501 55.71 74.49 -16.76
C ALA A 501 54.54 73.99 -17.69
N LYS A 502 53.40 73.60 -17.10
CA LYS A 502 52.18 73.23 -17.82
C LYS A 502 51.61 74.46 -18.55
N GLN A 503 51.43 74.29 -19.90
CA GLN A 503 50.93 75.40 -20.72
C GLN A 503 49.39 75.27 -20.86
N LYS A 504 48.77 76.42 -21.08
CA LYS A 504 47.37 76.52 -21.52
C LYS A 504 47.36 76.26 -23.03
N SER A 505 46.67 75.27 -23.50
CA SER A 505 46.48 75.00 -24.92
C SER A 505 45.11 75.50 -25.38
N GLU A 506 45.00 76.12 -26.51
CA GLU A 506 43.75 76.38 -27.22
C GLU A 506 43.50 75.26 -28.22
N LYS A 507 42.46 74.47 -28.05
CA LYS A 507 42.10 73.37 -28.95
C LYS A 507 41.41 73.94 -30.18
N GLN A 508 42.07 73.94 -31.31
CA GLN A 508 41.45 74.15 -32.61
C GLN A 508 41.36 72.81 -33.29
N LYS A 509 40.21 72.50 -33.97
CA LYS A 509 39.87 71.25 -34.61
C LYS A 509 41.08 70.45 -35.11
N GLY A 510 41.58 69.51 -34.29
CA GLY A 510 42.74 68.67 -34.57
C GLY A 510 44.17 69.33 -34.41
N LEU A 511 44.25 70.51 -33.80
CA LEU A 511 45.48 71.24 -33.47
C LEU A 511 45.42 71.70 -31.98
N TYR A 512 46.51 71.60 -31.27
CA TYR A 512 46.75 72.12 -29.92
C TYR A 512 47.81 73.20 -29.94
#